data_593a51e51f0b451609604263a02df22a
#
_entry.id   593a51e51f0b451609604263a02df22a
#
_cell.length_a   1.000
_cell.length_b   1.000
_cell.length_c   1.000
_cell.angle_alpha   90.00
_cell.angle_beta   90.00
_cell.angle_gamma   90.00
#
_symmetry.space_group_name_H-M   'P 1'
#
loop_
_entity.id
_entity.type
_entity.pdbx_description
1 polymer ?
#
loop_
_entity_poly.entity_id
_entity_poly.type
_entity_poly.pdbx_seq_one_letter_code
_entity_poly.pdbx_strand_id
1 'polypeptide(L)' 'MTPTLTIALLLALGLLAYLTFALLKPESFQ' A
#
# COMPACT_ATOMS: atom_id res chain seq x y z
N MET A 1 11.18 16.90 8.37
CA MET A 1 10.91 15.52 8.00
C MET A 1 12.21 14.77 7.83
N THR A 2 12.26 13.59 8.38
CA THR A 2 13.45 12.76 8.26
C THR A 2 13.27 11.77 7.11
N PRO A 3 14.36 11.34 6.50
CA PRO A 3 14.24 10.33 5.44
C PRO A 3 13.59 9.04 5.92
N THR A 4 13.82 8.69 7.17
CA THR A 4 13.21 7.49 7.72
C THR A 4 11.69 7.62 7.73
N LEU A 5 11.19 8.77 8.16
CA LEU A 5 9.75 9.00 8.19
C LEU A 5 9.16 9.00 6.79
N THR A 6 9.87 9.59 5.85
CA THR A 6 9.41 9.64 4.47
C THR A 6 9.29 8.24 3.89
N ILE A 7 10.29 7.39 4.12
CA ILE A 7 10.26 6.03 3.64
C ILE A 7 9.11 5.26 4.28
N ALA A 8 8.91 5.45 5.58
CA ALA A 8 7.83 4.77 6.29
C ALA A 8 6.46 5.16 5.71
N LEU A 9 6.28 6.42 5.40
CA LEU A 9 5.02 6.88 4.82
C LEU A 9 4.79 6.29 3.44
N LEU A 10 5.83 6.20 2.64
CA LEU A 10 5.71 5.62 1.31
C LEU A 10 5.35 4.14 1.40
N LEU A 11 5.98 3.42 2.30
CA LEU A 11 5.70 2.01 2.49
C LEU A 11 4.27 1.79 2.98
N ALA A 12 3.85 2.61 3.93
CA ALA A 12 2.50 2.50 4.46
C ALA A 12 1.45 2.76 3.38
N LEU A 13 1.71 3.77 2.56
CA LEU A 13 0.80 4.11 1.48
C LEU A 13 0.73 2.97 0.46
N GLY A 14 1.87 2.39 0.14
CA GLY A 14 1.91 1.28 -0.80
C GLY A 14 1.16 0.07 -0.29
N LEU A 15 1.34 -0.26 0.98
CA LEU A 15 0.64 -1.40 1.56
C LEU A 15 -0.85 -1.15 1.63
N LEU A 16 -1.24 0.07 1.96
CA LEU A 16 -2.66 0.40 2.01
C LEU A 16 -3.29 0.27 0.63
N ALA A 17 -2.62 0.77 -0.38
CA ALA A 17 -3.12 0.66 -1.75
C ALA A 17 -3.21 -0.80 -2.18
N TYR A 18 -2.21 -1.59 -1.81
CA TYR A 18 -2.20 -3.00 -2.16
C TYR A 18 -3.38 -3.74 -1.53
N LEU A 19 -3.62 -3.51 -0.25
CA LEU A 19 -4.72 -4.17 0.44
C LEU A 19 -6.07 -3.72 -0.11
N THR A 20 -6.19 -2.43 -0.42
CA THR A 20 -7.42 -1.91 -0.99
C THR A 20 -7.70 -2.57 -2.34
N PHE A 21 -6.66 -2.71 -3.15
CA PHE A 21 -6.79 -3.32 -4.45
C PHE A 21 -7.22 -4.78 -4.33
N ALA A 22 -6.63 -5.49 -3.39
CA ALA A 22 -6.93 -6.89 -3.18
C ALA A 22 -8.37 -7.08 -2.74
N LEU A 23 -8.89 -6.15 -1.96
CA LEU A 23 -10.28 -6.25 -1.49
C LEU A 23 -11.28 -5.90 -2.58
N LEU A 24 -10.94 -4.93 -3.42
CA LEU A 24 -11.86 -4.48 -4.45
C LEU A 24 -11.92 -5.44 -5.63
N LYS A 25 -10.81 -6.09 -5.93
CA LYS A 25 -10.77 -7.00 -7.07
C LYS A 25 -10.16 -8.34 -6.71
N PRO A 26 -10.82 -9.09 -5.85
CA PRO A 26 -10.30 -10.41 -5.51
C PRO A 26 -10.35 -11.37 -6.69
N GLU A 27 -11.31 -11.18 -7.60
CA GLU A 27 -11.44 -12.04 -8.76
C GLU A 27 -10.35 -11.79 -9.79
N SER A 28 -9.86 -10.58 -9.85
CA SER A 28 -8.83 -10.24 -10.80
C SER A 28 -7.57 -11.05 -10.55
N PHE A 29 -7.40 -11.53 -9.35
CA PHE A 29 -6.26 -12.33 -8.96
C PHE A 29 -6.35 -13.75 -9.49
N GLN A 30 -7.54 -14.22 -9.68
CA GLN A 30 -7.77 -15.55 -10.21
C GLN A 30 -7.97 -15.46 -11.70
#